data_21e5167cc189c20bf39fdae20f509944
#
_entry.id   21e5167cc189c20bf39fdae20f509944
#
_cell.length_a   1.000
_cell.length_b   1.000
_cell.length_c   1.000
_cell.angle_alpha   90.00
_cell.angle_beta   90.00
_cell.angle_gamma   90.00
#
_symmetry.space_group_name_H-M   'P 1'
#
loop_
_entity.id
_entity.type
_entity.pdbx_description
1 polymer ?
#
loop_
_entity_poly.entity_id
_entity_poly.type
_entity_poly.pdbx_seq_one_letter_code
_entity_poly.pdbx_strand_id
1 'polypeptide(L)'
;MLSKRGSISFITPNTFIKNKYNNKLREFICVNSSILSIVLFYSQVFENVSVDNLIFVFSKNKKGSLSRIYEIKKSINDISVPIRFFDSKKIIKPEYIFNFDLDEKKERFLKKIHLDTKPLSFYGRSYFGIQTHDRETYVSEMKIDNNWMPVIDGGNVFRYNLKKNTEFVCYIKDAIKSGGNDEVYKKNRIVIRQVGKFPEGTICSPGIFTLNTIYNIFLNDNCEIDLKFLLALINSKVLRCYWILTNYDNKETFPKIKKDSIESIPIKKTNINEQKRFTKIVDIIMNKKKLGQDTTDLEKQIDAMVYELYGLTEEEIRIVEGGDKQ
;
A
#
# COMPACT_ATOMS: atom_id res chain seq x y z
N MET A 1 15.69 9.59 -34.37
CA MET A 1 15.70 8.10 -34.48
C MET A 1 17.04 7.57 -34.05
N LEU A 2 17.10 6.49 -33.24
CA LEU A 2 18.35 5.83 -32.88
C LEU A 2 18.87 5.00 -34.06
N SER A 3 20.19 4.99 -34.29
CA SER A 3 20.84 4.03 -35.17
C SER A 3 20.64 2.59 -34.68
N LYS A 4 20.93 1.59 -35.51
CA LYS A 4 20.76 0.15 -35.11
C LYS A 4 21.57 -0.25 -33.85
N ARG A 5 22.68 0.48 -33.56
CA ARG A 5 23.54 0.27 -32.38
C ARG A 5 23.46 1.43 -31.37
N GLY A 6 22.53 2.35 -31.59
CA GLY A 6 22.38 3.53 -30.75
C GLY A 6 21.85 3.19 -29.36
N SER A 7 22.37 3.92 -28.36
CA SER A 7 21.84 3.94 -27.01
C SER A 7 21.24 5.31 -26.69
N ILE A 8 20.27 5.32 -25.80
CA ILE A 8 19.63 6.54 -25.32
C ILE A 8 19.57 6.50 -23.81
N SER A 9 19.72 7.65 -23.19
CA SER A 9 19.61 7.83 -21.73
C SER A 9 18.60 8.90 -21.42
N PHE A 10 17.78 8.65 -20.41
CA PHE A 10 16.84 9.62 -19.83
C PHE A 10 16.97 9.66 -18.33
N ILE A 11 16.93 10.88 -17.78
CA ILE A 11 16.59 11.08 -16.37
C ILE A 11 15.08 11.30 -16.25
N THR A 12 14.43 10.61 -15.31
CA THR A 12 12.99 10.66 -15.14
C THR A 12 12.65 10.46 -13.64
N PRO A 13 11.49 10.94 -13.19
CA PRO A 13 11.00 10.60 -11.86
C PRO A 13 10.94 9.08 -11.64
N ASN A 14 11.32 8.60 -10.45
CA ASN A 14 11.32 7.18 -10.14
C ASN A 14 9.92 6.57 -10.18
N THR A 15 8.86 7.37 -10.08
CA THR A 15 7.47 6.94 -10.25
C THR A 15 7.23 6.23 -11.59
N PHE A 16 8.10 6.47 -12.59
CA PHE A 16 8.08 5.76 -13.87
C PHE A 16 8.17 4.23 -13.69
N ILE A 17 8.87 3.74 -12.68
CA ILE A 17 9.10 2.31 -12.41
C ILE A 17 7.79 1.55 -12.18
N LYS A 18 6.88 2.13 -11.38
CA LYS A 18 5.69 1.43 -10.85
C LYS A 18 4.36 2.12 -11.19
N ASN A 19 4.36 3.36 -11.70
CA ASN A 19 3.13 4.10 -11.96
C ASN A 19 2.27 3.43 -13.04
N LYS A 20 0.99 3.21 -12.76
CA LYS A 20 0.01 2.60 -13.66
C LYS A 20 -0.13 3.34 -15.00
N TYR A 21 -0.03 4.67 -14.98
CA TYR A 21 -0.18 5.49 -16.19
C TYR A 21 0.96 5.31 -17.20
N ASN A 22 2.11 4.80 -16.77
CA ASN A 22 3.29 4.59 -17.60
C ASN A 22 3.42 3.14 -18.11
N ASN A 23 2.43 2.27 -17.91
CA ASN A 23 2.51 0.87 -18.29
C ASN A 23 2.77 0.65 -19.79
N LYS A 24 2.05 1.37 -20.66
CA LYS A 24 2.23 1.29 -22.12
C LYS A 24 3.62 1.73 -22.56
N LEU A 25 4.19 2.76 -21.93
CA LEU A 25 5.54 3.22 -22.22
C LEU A 25 6.58 2.20 -21.75
N ARG A 26 6.41 1.64 -20.55
CA ARG A 26 7.29 0.56 -20.07
C ARG A 26 7.21 -0.68 -20.96
N GLU A 27 6.00 -1.08 -21.37
CA GLU A 27 5.79 -2.15 -22.35
C GLU A 27 6.54 -1.88 -23.64
N PHE A 28 6.35 -0.70 -24.23
CA PHE A 28 7.04 -0.29 -25.45
C PHE A 28 8.57 -0.39 -25.33
N ILE A 29 9.14 0.07 -24.21
CA ILE A 29 10.57 -0.02 -23.93
C ILE A 29 11.00 -1.49 -23.86
N CYS A 30 10.29 -2.31 -23.10
CA CYS A 30 10.62 -3.73 -22.91
C CYS A 30 10.52 -4.54 -24.21
N VAL A 31 9.55 -4.23 -25.06
CA VAL A 31 9.34 -4.94 -26.33
C VAL A 31 10.34 -4.51 -27.39
N ASN A 32 10.71 -3.22 -27.46
CA ASN A 32 11.44 -2.65 -28.57
C ASN A 32 12.93 -2.35 -28.29
N SER A 33 13.38 -2.51 -27.03
CA SER A 33 14.75 -2.20 -26.63
C SER A 33 15.28 -3.14 -25.56
N SER A 34 16.56 -3.07 -25.27
CA SER A 34 17.19 -3.70 -24.09
C SER A 34 17.58 -2.61 -23.10
N ILE A 35 17.24 -2.78 -21.84
CA ILE A 35 17.71 -1.92 -20.76
C ILE A 35 19.13 -2.32 -20.44
N LEU A 36 20.07 -1.40 -20.60
CA LEU A 36 21.49 -1.64 -20.35
C LEU A 36 21.86 -1.38 -18.89
N SER A 37 21.40 -0.24 -18.38
CA SER A 37 21.64 0.14 -16.99
C SER A 37 20.57 1.06 -16.47
N ILE A 38 20.46 1.07 -15.14
CA ILE A 38 19.54 1.90 -14.34
C ILE A 38 20.35 2.49 -13.21
N VAL A 39 20.24 3.79 -12.99
CA VAL A 39 20.87 4.49 -11.87
C VAL A 39 19.76 5.02 -10.97
N LEU A 40 19.72 4.58 -9.73
CA LEU A 40 18.77 5.02 -8.72
C LEU A 40 19.41 6.10 -7.86
N PHE A 41 18.72 7.24 -7.71
CA PHE A 41 19.16 8.31 -6.83
C PHE A 41 18.38 8.26 -5.52
N TYR A 42 19.10 8.23 -4.41
CA TYR A 42 18.56 8.32 -3.06
C TYR A 42 18.81 9.70 -2.43
N SER A 43 19.35 10.62 -3.20
CA SER A 43 19.52 12.03 -2.84
C SER A 43 18.87 12.93 -3.89
N GLN A 44 18.56 14.15 -3.49
CA GLN A 44 18.00 15.16 -4.39
C GLN A 44 18.99 15.46 -5.52
N VAL A 45 18.52 15.36 -6.78
CA VAL A 45 19.35 15.59 -7.99
C VAL A 45 19.23 17.03 -8.48
N PHE A 46 18.06 17.63 -8.32
CA PHE A 46 17.78 18.99 -8.77
C PHE A 46 17.50 19.91 -7.59
N GLU A 47 18.07 21.10 -7.61
CA GLU A 47 17.79 22.13 -6.60
C GLU A 47 16.30 22.51 -6.62
N ASN A 48 15.72 22.69 -5.44
CA ASN A 48 14.32 23.10 -5.22
C ASN A 48 13.23 22.13 -5.76
N VAL A 49 13.58 20.88 -6.10
CA VAL A 49 12.62 19.88 -6.58
C VAL A 49 12.70 18.63 -5.72
N SER A 50 11.68 18.37 -4.92
CA SER A 50 11.56 17.17 -4.08
C SER A 50 10.96 16.00 -4.88
N VAL A 51 11.69 15.51 -5.88
CA VAL A 51 11.31 14.35 -6.70
C VAL A 51 12.48 13.39 -6.79
N ASP A 52 12.25 12.14 -6.38
CA ASP A 52 13.22 11.08 -6.56
C ASP A 52 13.34 10.75 -8.04
N ASN A 53 14.58 10.69 -8.52
CA ASN A 53 14.88 10.49 -9.92
C ASN A 53 15.60 9.16 -10.16
N LEU A 54 15.61 8.74 -11.42
CA LEU A 54 16.44 7.65 -11.90
C LEU A 54 16.93 7.95 -13.32
N ILE A 55 18.01 7.31 -13.72
CA ILE A 55 18.47 7.30 -15.10
C ILE A 55 18.26 5.92 -15.68
N PHE A 56 17.62 5.87 -16.86
CA PHE A 56 17.60 4.69 -17.71
C PHE A 56 18.57 4.84 -18.88
N VAL A 57 19.29 3.77 -19.17
CA VAL A 57 20.07 3.64 -20.41
C VAL A 57 19.54 2.43 -21.17
N PHE A 58 19.04 2.63 -22.38
CA PHE A 58 18.57 1.54 -23.24
C PHE A 58 19.21 1.59 -24.61
N SER A 59 19.29 0.42 -25.24
CA SER A 59 19.78 0.25 -26.59
C SER A 59 18.69 -0.35 -27.48
N LYS A 60 18.64 0.10 -28.72
CA LYS A 60 17.78 -0.50 -29.74
C LYS A 60 18.19 -1.94 -30.09
N ASN A 61 19.46 -2.29 -29.84
CA ASN A 61 19.97 -3.62 -30.09
C ASN A 61 19.56 -4.56 -28.93
N LYS A 62 18.72 -5.56 -29.22
CA LYS A 62 18.27 -6.56 -28.24
C LYS A 62 19.36 -7.58 -27.95
N LYS A 63 20.36 -7.20 -27.15
CA LYS A 63 21.42 -8.09 -26.66
C LYS A 63 21.32 -8.23 -25.15
N GLY A 64 20.83 -9.42 -24.71
CA GLY A 64 20.78 -9.79 -23.31
C GLY A 64 19.56 -9.27 -22.54
N SER A 65 19.27 -9.94 -21.43
CA SER A 65 18.15 -9.59 -20.52
C SER A 65 18.64 -8.94 -19.23
N LEU A 66 19.95 -8.96 -18.97
CA LEU A 66 20.54 -8.46 -17.72
C LEU A 66 20.91 -6.97 -17.85
N SER A 67 20.29 -6.17 -17.00
CA SER A 67 20.57 -4.75 -16.82
C SER A 67 21.42 -4.54 -15.57
N ARG A 68 22.35 -3.57 -15.61
CA ARG A 68 23.16 -3.18 -14.45
C ARG A 68 22.41 -2.14 -13.63
N ILE A 69 22.34 -2.33 -12.31
CA ILE A 69 21.73 -1.37 -11.40
C ILE A 69 22.83 -0.70 -10.58
N TYR A 70 22.80 0.62 -10.55
CA TYR A 70 23.67 1.47 -9.76
C TYR A 70 22.84 2.28 -8.78
N GLU A 71 23.38 2.56 -7.62
CA GLU A 71 22.78 3.45 -6.61
C GLU A 71 23.70 4.63 -6.32
N ILE A 72 23.12 5.83 -6.29
CA ILE A 72 23.80 7.04 -5.83
C ILE A 72 23.14 7.45 -4.51
N LYS A 73 23.88 7.29 -3.40
CA LYS A 73 23.39 7.63 -2.05
C LYS A 73 23.76 9.05 -1.66
N LYS A 74 25.00 9.46 -1.89
CA LYS A 74 25.51 10.78 -1.48
C LYS A 74 26.30 11.50 -2.55
N SER A 75 27.01 10.79 -3.42
CA SER A 75 27.90 11.37 -4.42
C SER A 75 27.86 10.58 -5.72
N ILE A 76 28.08 11.26 -6.84
CA ILE A 76 28.21 10.63 -8.16
C ILE A 76 29.37 9.63 -8.23
N ASN A 77 30.34 9.75 -7.34
CA ASN A 77 31.46 8.82 -7.23
C ASN A 77 31.03 7.43 -6.73
N ASP A 78 29.81 7.29 -6.23
CA ASP A 78 29.23 5.99 -5.80
C ASP A 78 28.94 5.06 -7.01
N ILE A 79 29.02 5.55 -8.24
CA ILE A 79 28.69 4.79 -9.49
C ILE A 79 29.77 3.77 -9.90
N SER A 80 30.84 3.62 -9.18
CA SER A 80 32.02 2.85 -9.63
C SER A 80 31.73 1.37 -9.98
N VAL A 81 30.77 0.71 -9.31
CA VAL A 81 30.42 -0.70 -9.52
C VAL A 81 28.90 -0.89 -9.47
N PRO A 82 28.32 -1.73 -10.37
CA PRO A 82 26.91 -2.06 -10.26
C PRO A 82 26.68 -2.86 -8.97
N ILE A 83 25.68 -2.44 -8.19
CA ILE A 83 25.33 -3.09 -6.93
C ILE A 83 24.55 -4.39 -7.11
N ARG A 84 23.85 -4.51 -8.23
CA ARG A 84 23.05 -5.69 -8.59
C ARG A 84 22.73 -5.73 -10.08
N PHE A 85 22.22 -6.87 -10.52
CA PHE A 85 21.73 -7.07 -11.87
C PHE A 85 20.24 -7.33 -11.86
N PHE A 86 19.55 -6.77 -12.85
CA PHE A 86 18.12 -6.97 -13.04
C PHE A 86 17.89 -7.72 -14.37
N ASP A 87 17.16 -8.82 -14.29
CA ASP A 87 16.75 -9.55 -15.49
C ASP A 87 15.42 -9.02 -16.01
N SER A 88 15.43 -8.45 -17.22
CA SER A 88 14.21 -7.92 -17.86
C SER A 88 13.14 -8.99 -18.12
N LYS A 89 13.48 -10.30 -18.06
CA LYS A 89 12.49 -11.39 -18.09
C LYS A 89 11.63 -11.46 -16.83
N LYS A 90 12.12 -10.88 -15.73
CA LYS A 90 11.44 -10.83 -14.43
C LYS A 90 10.51 -9.62 -14.27
N ILE A 91 10.21 -8.93 -15.35
CA ILE A 91 9.26 -7.80 -15.35
C ILE A 91 7.86 -8.30 -15.09
N ILE A 92 7.19 -7.72 -14.08
CA ILE A 92 5.83 -8.08 -13.70
C ILE A 92 4.86 -7.59 -14.77
N LYS A 93 4.24 -8.53 -15.46
CA LYS A 93 3.20 -8.28 -16.48
C LYS A 93 1.80 -8.45 -15.85
N PRO A 94 0.75 -7.81 -16.40
CA PRO A 94 0.74 -7.00 -17.62
C PRO A 94 1.20 -5.54 -17.40
N GLU A 95 1.45 -5.07 -16.17
CA GLU A 95 1.76 -3.66 -15.86
C GLU A 95 3.18 -3.27 -16.22
N TYR A 96 4.05 -4.22 -16.56
CA TYR A 96 5.47 -4.02 -16.84
C TYR A 96 6.19 -3.27 -15.72
N ILE A 97 5.93 -3.66 -14.47
CA ILE A 97 6.55 -3.05 -13.30
C ILE A 97 8.02 -3.48 -13.20
N PHE A 98 8.91 -2.50 -13.04
CA PHE A 98 10.32 -2.72 -12.78
C PHE A 98 10.54 -2.80 -11.27
N ASN A 99 10.58 -4.00 -10.72
CA ASN A 99 10.89 -4.18 -9.31
C ASN A 99 12.32 -4.71 -9.17
N PHE A 100 13.23 -3.81 -8.81
CA PHE A 100 14.66 -4.10 -8.70
C PHE A 100 15.04 -4.76 -7.37
N ASP A 101 14.13 -4.78 -6.40
CA ASP A 101 14.37 -5.30 -5.04
C ASP A 101 13.98 -6.77 -4.88
N LEU A 102 13.43 -7.38 -5.94
CA LEU A 102 13.03 -8.78 -5.94
C LEU A 102 14.21 -9.70 -6.28
N ASP A 103 14.65 -10.46 -5.29
CA ASP A 103 15.44 -11.66 -5.49
C ASP A 103 14.53 -12.90 -5.70
N GLU A 104 15.10 -14.07 -5.99
CA GLU A 104 14.33 -15.28 -6.25
C GLU A 104 13.48 -15.73 -5.06
N LYS A 105 13.93 -15.45 -3.84
CA LYS A 105 13.20 -15.80 -2.61
C LYS A 105 11.95 -14.94 -2.46
N LYS A 106 12.09 -13.62 -2.65
CA LYS A 106 10.97 -12.67 -2.63
C LYS A 106 9.99 -12.92 -3.76
N GLU A 107 10.47 -13.31 -4.96
CA GLU A 107 9.57 -13.69 -6.06
C GLU A 107 8.75 -14.94 -5.72
N ARG A 108 9.36 -15.97 -5.13
CA ARG A 108 8.64 -17.17 -4.66
C ARG A 108 7.60 -16.82 -3.60
N PHE A 109 7.99 -15.99 -2.62
CA PHE A 109 7.08 -15.48 -1.61
C PHE A 109 5.87 -14.78 -2.24
N LEU A 110 6.07 -13.83 -3.16
CA LEU A 110 4.97 -13.11 -3.83
C LEU A 110 4.06 -14.06 -4.62
N LYS A 111 4.60 -15.03 -5.34
CA LYS A 111 3.80 -16.06 -6.03
C LYS A 111 2.94 -16.85 -5.05
N LYS A 112 3.50 -17.23 -3.90
CA LYS A 112 2.77 -17.96 -2.86
C LYS A 112 1.65 -17.13 -2.25
N ILE A 113 1.89 -15.83 -1.99
CA ILE A 113 0.86 -14.92 -1.45
C ILE A 113 -0.34 -14.80 -2.40
N HIS A 114 -0.15 -14.96 -3.70
CA HIS A 114 -1.25 -14.97 -4.66
C HIS A 114 -1.93 -16.33 -4.85
N LEU A 115 -1.41 -17.41 -4.24
CA LEU A 115 -1.97 -18.74 -4.41
C LEU A 115 -3.29 -18.89 -3.62
N ASP A 116 -4.36 -19.30 -4.31
CA ASP A 116 -5.71 -19.46 -3.76
C ASP A 116 -6.26 -18.20 -3.05
N THR A 117 -5.93 -17.03 -3.59
CA THR A 117 -6.43 -15.76 -3.10
C THR A 117 -7.32 -15.06 -4.11
N LYS A 118 -8.12 -14.13 -3.62
CA LYS A 118 -8.85 -13.17 -4.44
C LYS A 118 -8.46 -11.75 -4.01
N PRO A 119 -8.47 -10.76 -4.91
CA PRO A 119 -8.20 -9.39 -4.50
C PRO A 119 -9.28 -8.90 -3.54
N LEU A 120 -8.93 -7.94 -2.67
CA LEU A 120 -9.87 -7.35 -1.72
C LEU A 120 -11.13 -6.84 -2.42
N SER A 121 -11.00 -6.29 -3.64
CA SER A 121 -12.13 -5.82 -4.46
C SER A 121 -13.17 -6.89 -4.80
N PHE A 122 -12.83 -8.17 -4.68
CA PHE A 122 -13.79 -9.26 -4.83
C PHE A 122 -14.73 -9.36 -3.61
N TYR A 123 -14.21 -9.08 -2.41
CA TYR A 123 -14.94 -9.21 -1.15
C TYR A 123 -15.59 -7.92 -0.68
N GLY A 124 -15.07 -6.77 -1.10
CA GLY A 124 -15.53 -5.48 -0.64
C GLY A 124 -15.05 -4.34 -1.51
N ARG A 125 -15.35 -3.12 -1.07
CA ARG A 125 -14.98 -1.88 -1.78
C ARG A 125 -14.36 -0.90 -0.83
N SER A 126 -13.48 -0.06 -1.37
CA SER A 126 -12.90 1.06 -0.64
C SER A 126 -13.46 2.39 -1.14
N TYR A 127 -13.70 3.31 -0.20
CA TYR A 127 -14.22 4.65 -0.49
C TYR A 127 -13.38 5.70 0.24
N PHE A 128 -13.17 6.83 -0.42
CA PHE A 128 -12.60 7.99 0.24
C PHE A 128 -13.57 8.57 1.26
N GLY A 129 -13.03 9.13 2.34
CA GLY A 129 -13.80 9.98 3.22
C GLY A 129 -14.19 11.31 2.56
N ILE A 130 -14.91 12.13 3.31
CA ILE A 130 -15.46 13.41 2.86
C ILE A 130 -14.34 14.40 2.59
N GLN A 131 -14.40 15.04 1.44
CA GLN A 131 -13.71 16.28 1.15
C GLN A 131 -14.72 17.44 1.16
N THR A 132 -14.55 18.38 2.05
CA THR A 132 -15.33 19.62 2.08
C THR A 132 -14.81 20.61 1.03
N HIS A 133 -15.63 21.59 0.64
CA HIS A 133 -15.18 22.70 -0.20
C HIS A 133 -14.14 23.56 0.54
N ASP A 134 -14.38 23.80 1.82
CA ASP A 134 -13.47 24.48 2.73
C ASP A 134 -13.47 23.79 4.10
N ARG A 135 -12.27 23.47 4.63
CA ARG A 135 -12.15 22.77 5.91
C ARG A 135 -12.46 23.70 7.08
N GLU A 136 -12.00 24.94 7.02
CA GLU A 136 -12.15 25.89 8.13
C GLU A 136 -13.62 26.25 8.37
N THR A 137 -14.40 26.30 7.30
CA THR A 137 -15.85 26.61 7.36
C THR A 137 -16.68 25.38 7.76
N TYR A 138 -16.32 24.19 7.28
CA TYR A 138 -17.21 23.02 7.35
C TYR A 138 -16.72 21.90 8.28
N VAL A 139 -15.61 22.11 9.01
CA VAL A 139 -15.15 21.20 10.07
C VAL A 139 -14.90 22.03 11.35
N SER A 140 -15.44 21.58 12.48
CA SER A 140 -15.37 22.29 13.76
C SER A 140 -15.18 21.32 14.92
N GLU A 141 -14.54 21.78 16.00
CA GLU A 141 -14.46 21.04 17.27
C GLU A 141 -15.82 21.02 18.02
N MET A 142 -16.76 21.89 17.64
CA MET A 142 -18.08 21.95 18.24
C MET A 142 -19.16 21.50 17.26
N LYS A 143 -20.13 20.76 17.76
CA LYS A 143 -21.35 20.45 17.01
C LYS A 143 -22.24 21.69 16.99
N ILE A 144 -22.41 22.32 15.80
CA ILE A 144 -23.17 23.57 15.66
C ILE A 144 -24.68 23.28 15.59
N ASP A 145 -25.10 22.31 14.78
CA ASP A 145 -26.50 21.91 14.61
C ASP A 145 -26.63 20.42 14.27
N ASN A 146 -27.83 19.99 13.86
CA ASN A 146 -28.11 18.60 13.53
C ASN A 146 -27.45 18.10 12.23
N ASN A 147 -26.95 18.98 11.38
CA ASN A 147 -26.22 18.63 10.16
C ASN A 147 -24.73 18.34 10.44
N TRP A 148 -24.27 18.65 11.67
CA TRP A 148 -22.87 18.41 12.05
C TRP A 148 -22.70 17.03 12.65
N MET A 149 -22.00 16.17 11.90
CA MET A 149 -21.75 14.77 12.22
C MET A 149 -20.35 14.57 12.80
N PRO A 150 -20.19 13.69 13.83
CA PRO A 150 -18.87 13.39 14.36
C PRO A 150 -17.96 12.84 13.27
N VAL A 151 -16.77 13.38 13.16
CA VAL A 151 -15.84 13.08 12.08
C VAL A 151 -14.45 12.75 12.63
N ILE A 152 -13.74 11.87 11.94
CA ILE A 152 -12.34 11.53 12.20
C ILE A 152 -11.50 11.78 10.94
N ASP A 153 -10.21 12.00 11.14
CA ASP A 153 -9.21 12.06 10.08
C ASP A 153 -8.11 10.99 10.25
N GLY A 154 -7.11 11.01 9.35
CA GLY A 154 -6.03 10.03 9.37
C GLY A 154 -5.21 10.01 10.66
N GLY A 155 -5.19 11.13 11.40
CA GLY A 155 -4.51 11.24 12.70
C GLY A 155 -5.21 10.45 13.83
N ASN A 156 -6.47 10.09 13.65
CA ASN A 156 -7.23 9.28 14.60
C ASN A 156 -7.04 7.76 14.39
N VAL A 157 -6.55 7.33 13.22
CA VAL A 157 -6.51 5.90 12.82
C VAL A 157 -5.15 5.29 13.13
N PHE A 158 -5.14 4.25 13.93
CA PHE A 158 -3.98 3.44 14.29
C PHE A 158 -4.28 1.96 14.13
N ARG A 159 -3.26 1.13 14.06
CA ARG A 159 -3.39 -0.32 14.00
C ARG A 159 -4.22 -0.84 15.18
N TYR A 160 -5.40 -1.43 14.90
CA TYR A 160 -6.40 -1.92 15.86
C TYR A 160 -6.92 -0.87 16.85
N ASN A 161 -6.69 0.41 16.64
CA ASN A 161 -7.13 1.45 17.56
C ASN A 161 -7.66 2.68 16.82
N LEU A 162 -8.74 3.23 17.34
CA LEU A 162 -9.33 4.48 16.89
C LEU A 162 -9.29 5.47 18.06
N LYS A 163 -8.53 6.55 17.91
CA LYS A 163 -8.59 7.65 18.87
C LYS A 163 -9.95 8.33 18.80
N LYS A 164 -10.44 8.81 19.95
CA LYS A 164 -11.69 9.55 20.03
C LYS A 164 -11.66 10.72 19.06
N ASN A 165 -12.75 10.90 18.32
CA ASN A 165 -12.95 12.08 17.51
C ASN A 165 -13.16 13.31 18.40
N THR A 166 -12.66 14.44 17.97
CA THR A 166 -12.84 15.75 18.62
C THR A 166 -13.48 16.76 17.67
N GLU A 167 -13.76 16.35 16.44
CA GLU A 167 -14.27 17.24 15.39
C GLU A 167 -15.63 16.76 14.85
N PHE A 168 -16.34 17.69 14.24
CA PHE A 168 -17.60 17.47 13.53
C PHE A 168 -17.47 18.05 12.12
N VAL A 169 -18.14 17.43 11.15
CA VAL A 169 -18.23 17.91 9.76
C VAL A 169 -19.66 18.28 9.44
N CYS A 170 -19.85 19.43 8.82
CA CYS A 170 -21.14 19.85 8.27
C CYS A 170 -21.49 18.94 7.07
N TYR A 171 -22.48 18.06 7.24
CA TYR A 171 -22.86 17.05 6.25
C TYR A 171 -24.08 17.48 5.45
N ILE A 172 -23.92 18.54 4.66
CA ILE A 172 -24.90 19.02 3.69
C ILE A 172 -24.29 19.05 2.29
N LYS A 173 -25.13 19.02 1.25
CA LYS A 173 -24.68 18.97 -0.14
C LYS A 173 -23.70 20.09 -0.50
N ASP A 174 -23.99 21.30 -0.07
CA ASP A 174 -23.21 22.50 -0.41
C ASP A 174 -21.86 22.57 0.34
N ALA A 175 -21.69 21.81 1.42
CA ALA A 175 -20.43 21.70 2.15
C ALA A 175 -19.50 20.65 1.57
N ILE A 176 -20.04 19.63 0.86
CA ILE A 176 -19.30 18.44 0.45
C ILE A 176 -18.91 18.55 -1.03
N LYS A 177 -17.60 18.54 -1.27
CA LYS A 177 -17.00 18.47 -2.61
C LYS A 177 -17.01 17.07 -3.17
N SER A 178 -16.71 16.06 -2.33
CA SER A 178 -16.66 14.63 -2.71
C SER A 178 -16.69 13.72 -1.47
N GLY A 179 -16.94 12.42 -1.67
CA GLY A 179 -16.90 11.41 -0.59
C GLY A 179 -18.16 11.33 0.28
N GLY A 180 -19.21 12.06 -0.07
CA GLY A 180 -20.49 12.02 0.64
C GLY A 180 -21.37 10.85 0.20
N ASN A 181 -21.15 9.67 0.74
CA ASN A 181 -21.98 8.49 0.52
C ASN A 181 -22.51 7.97 1.87
N ASP A 182 -23.81 8.18 2.13
CA ASP A 182 -24.48 7.82 3.37
C ASP A 182 -24.33 6.33 3.72
N GLU A 183 -24.37 5.46 2.74
CA GLU A 183 -24.27 4.03 2.93
C GLU A 183 -22.94 3.61 3.58
N VAL A 184 -21.87 4.36 3.31
CA VAL A 184 -20.56 4.13 3.91
C VAL A 184 -20.62 4.31 5.43
N TYR A 185 -21.39 5.30 5.90
CA TYR A 185 -21.45 5.71 7.31
C TYR A 185 -22.51 4.96 8.14
N LYS A 186 -23.37 4.17 7.48
CA LYS A 186 -24.39 3.34 8.14
C LYS A 186 -23.88 1.96 8.56
N LYS A 187 -22.73 1.52 8.08
CA LYS A 187 -22.18 0.16 8.32
C LYS A 187 -20.90 0.19 9.14
N ASN A 188 -20.62 -0.89 9.87
CA ASN A 188 -19.28 -1.15 10.38
C ASN A 188 -18.33 -1.32 9.21
N ARG A 189 -17.15 -0.75 9.33
CA ARG A 189 -16.14 -0.74 8.26
C ARG A 189 -14.74 -0.67 8.81
N ILE A 190 -13.78 -1.12 8.02
CA ILE A 190 -12.37 -0.88 8.30
C ILE A 190 -12.03 0.52 7.80
N VAL A 191 -11.33 1.29 8.63
CA VAL A 191 -10.77 2.59 8.26
C VAL A 191 -9.25 2.49 8.21
N ILE A 192 -8.65 3.01 7.13
CA ILE A 192 -7.21 3.03 6.87
C ILE A 192 -6.81 4.46 6.55
N ARG A 193 -5.74 4.98 7.18
CA ARG A 193 -5.20 6.30 6.83
C ARG A 193 -4.58 6.30 5.44
N GLN A 194 -4.74 7.39 4.70
CA GLN A 194 -4.20 7.53 3.35
C GLN A 194 -2.68 7.72 3.33
N VAL A 195 -2.10 8.26 4.39
CA VAL A 195 -0.65 8.50 4.51
C VAL A 195 -0.04 7.46 5.42
N GLY A 196 0.94 6.71 4.91
CA GLY A 196 1.63 5.66 5.65
C GLY A 196 2.48 4.79 4.72
N LYS A 197 3.51 4.16 5.25
CA LYS A 197 4.39 3.25 4.49
C LYS A 197 3.65 2.00 3.99
N PHE A 198 2.64 1.57 4.73
CA PHE A 198 1.79 0.40 4.43
C PHE A 198 0.41 0.59 5.07
N PRO A 199 -0.62 -0.15 4.60
CA PRO A 199 -1.96 -0.08 5.16
C PRO A 199 -1.98 -0.58 6.61
N GLU A 200 -2.52 0.24 7.50
CA GLU A 200 -2.87 -0.13 8.86
C GLU A 200 -4.24 0.46 9.17
N GLY A 201 -5.06 -0.29 9.89
CA GLY A 201 -6.42 0.15 10.13
C GLY A 201 -7.04 -0.41 11.39
N THR A 202 -8.29 0.00 11.57
CA THR A 202 -9.14 -0.43 12.68
C THR A 202 -10.61 -0.44 12.24
N ILE A 203 -11.50 -0.98 13.10
CA ILE A 203 -12.94 -0.92 12.87
C ILE A 203 -13.46 0.44 13.30
N CYS A 204 -14.28 1.03 12.45
CA CYS A 204 -15.07 2.23 12.72
C CYS A 204 -16.57 1.88 12.73
N SER A 205 -17.24 2.29 13.79
CA SER A 205 -18.69 2.05 13.97
C SER A 205 -19.54 2.95 13.07
N PRO A 206 -20.81 2.61 12.84
CA PRO A 206 -21.76 3.50 12.17
C PRO A 206 -21.88 4.85 12.87
N GLY A 207 -22.26 5.88 12.10
CA GLY A 207 -22.49 7.22 12.62
C GLY A 207 -21.25 8.08 12.81
N ILE A 208 -20.03 7.53 12.67
CA ILE A 208 -18.78 8.31 12.67
C ILE A 208 -18.35 8.53 11.22
N PHE A 209 -18.25 9.78 10.82
CA PHE A 209 -17.84 10.16 9.48
C PHE A 209 -16.32 10.22 9.35
N THR A 210 -15.80 10.30 8.13
CA THR A 210 -14.35 10.32 7.88
C THR A 210 -14.01 11.40 6.88
N LEU A 211 -12.90 12.09 7.07
CA LEU A 211 -12.36 13.02 6.07
C LEU A 211 -11.56 12.27 5.00
N ASN A 212 -11.25 12.96 3.91
CA ASN A 212 -10.56 12.43 2.71
C ASN A 212 -9.13 11.96 2.95
N THR A 213 -8.63 12.03 4.18
CA THR A 213 -7.37 11.43 4.64
C THR A 213 -7.52 9.96 5.03
N ILE A 214 -8.73 9.40 4.90
CA ILE A 214 -9.09 8.02 5.27
C ILE A 214 -9.73 7.31 4.08
N TYR A 215 -9.39 6.02 3.94
CA TYR A 215 -10.17 5.05 3.17
C TYR A 215 -11.12 4.29 4.09
N ASN A 216 -12.36 4.14 3.66
CA ASN A 216 -13.39 3.32 4.27
C ASN A 216 -13.52 2.03 3.46
N ILE A 217 -13.33 0.86 4.09
CA ILE A 217 -13.48 -0.44 3.46
C ILE A 217 -14.64 -1.16 4.11
N PHE A 218 -15.61 -1.58 3.35
CA PHE A 218 -16.68 -2.44 3.80
C PHE A 218 -16.90 -3.61 2.85
N LEU A 219 -17.40 -4.69 3.40
CA LEU A 219 -17.63 -5.92 2.68
C LEU A 219 -18.93 -5.83 1.87
N ASN A 220 -18.98 -6.55 0.76
CA ASN A 220 -20.19 -6.73 -0.02
C ASN A 220 -21.26 -7.43 0.84
N ASP A 221 -22.53 -7.20 0.54
CA ASP A 221 -23.61 -7.95 1.17
C ASP A 221 -23.45 -9.45 0.87
N ASN A 222 -23.74 -10.30 1.88
CA ASN A 222 -23.55 -11.76 1.84
C ASN A 222 -22.09 -12.21 1.61
N CYS A 223 -21.13 -11.40 1.98
CA CYS A 223 -19.72 -11.77 1.90
C CYS A 223 -19.41 -12.89 2.92
N GLU A 224 -18.66 -13.91 2.46
CA GLU A 224 -18.24 -15.04 3.29
C GLU A 224 -17.03 -14.73 4.20
N ILE A 225 -16.55 -13.49 4.20
CA ILE A 225 -15.42 -13.05 5.00
C ILE A 225 -15.91 -12.12 6.11
N ASP A 226 -15.48 -12.41 7.35
CA ASP A 226 -15.72 -11.54 8.50
C ASP A 226 -14.85 -10.27 8.43
N LEU A 227 -15.41 -9.12 8.82
CA LEU A 227 -14.73 -7.83 8.76
C LEU A 227 -13.50 -7.76 9.67
N LYS A 228 -13.55 -8.39 10.86
CA LYS A 228 -12.40 -8.42 11.79
C LYS A 228 -11.34 -9.41 11.34
N PHE A 229 -11.74 -10.51 10.68
CA PHE A 229 -10.80 -11.38 9.99
C PHE A 229 -10.05 -10.63 8.88
N LEU A 230 -10.77 -9.88 8.04
CA LEU A 230 -10.14 -9.03 7.03
C LEU A 230 -9.18 -8.01 7.66
N LEU A 231 -9.59 -7.37 8.78
CA LEU A 231 -8.73 -6.45 9.52
C LEU A 231 -7.45 -7.14 10.02
N ALA A 232 -7.55 -8.37 10.53
CA ALA A 232 -6.38 -9.14 10.97
C ALA A 232 -5.40 -9.37 9.83
N LEU A 233 -5.89 -9.73 8.64
CA LEU A 233 -5.04 -9.91 7.46
C LEU A 233 -4.37 -8.61 7.04
N ILE A 234 -5.12 -7.51 6.91
CA ILE A 234 -4.59 -6.20 6.50
C ILE A 234 -3.49 -5.72 7.47
N ASN A 235 -3.68 -5.92 8.76
CA ASN A 235 -2.74 -5.52 9.79
C ASN A 235 -1.57 -6.50 10.00
N SER A 236 -1.55 -7.66 9.32
CA SER A 236 -0.51 -8.68 9.49
C SER A 236 0.83 -8.29 8.86
N LYS A 237 1.89 -8.83 9.40
CA LYS A 237 3.24 -8.69 8.82
C LYS A 237 3.33 -9.26 7.41
N VAL A 238 2.57 -10.31 7.06
CA VAL A 238 2.54 -10.90 5.72
C VAL A 238 2.08 -9.88 4.69
N LEU A 239 0.91 -9.26 4.90
CA LEU A 239 0.39 -8.29 3.95
C LEU A 239 1.16 -6.96 4.00
N ARG A 240 1.77 -6.61 5.13
CA ARG A 240 2.73 -5.51 5.21
C ARG A 240 3.97 -5.79 4.33
N CYS A 241 4.58 -6.97 4.44
CA CYS A 241 5.71 -7.37 3.61
C CYS A 241 5.33 -7.39 2.12
N TYR A 242 4.19 -8.00 1.78
CA TYR A 242 3.63 -7.96 0.44
C TYR A 242 3.51 -6.53 -0.09
N TRP A 243 2.94 -5.62 0.71
CA TRP A 243 2.78 -4.21 0.34
C TRP A 243 4.12 -3.52 0.07
N ILE A 244 5.09 -3.71 0.96
CA ILE A 244 6.43 -3.11 0.81
C ILE A 244 7.08 -3.60 -0.50
N LEU A 245 6.99 -4.88 -0.79
CA LEU A 245 7.59 -5.45 -1.99
C LEU A 245 6.89 -5.03 -3.30
N THR A 246 5.60 -4.70 -3.26
CA THR A 246 4.82 -4.46 -4.49
C THR A 246 4.41 -3.01 -4.69
N ASN A 247 4.14 -2.26 -3.62
CA ASN A 247 3.50 -0.95 -3.70
C ASN A 247 4.34 0.20 -3.10
N TYR A 248 5.31 -0.11 -2.24
CA TYR A 248 6.12 0.92 -1.62
C TYR A 248 7.07 1.54 -2.64
N ASP A 249 7.04 2.86 -2.76
CA ASP A 249 7.81 3.65 -3.74
C ASP A 249 9.11 4.24 -3.15
N ASN A 250 9.55 3.73 -2.00
CA ASN A 250 10.74 4.16 -1.25
C ASN A 250 10.75 5.66 -0.87
N LYS A 251 9.60 6.32 -0.84
CA LYS A 251 9.49 7.68 -0.36
C LYS A 251 9.60 7.73 1.16
N GLU A 252 10.56 8.47 1.66
CA GLU A 252 10.71 8.70 3.10
C GLU A 252 9.67 9.70 3.64
N THR A 253 9.27 10.68 2.81
CA THR A 253 8.31 11.72 3.19
C THR A 253 6.93 11.44 2.61
N PHE A 254 5.95 11.26 3.50
CA PHE A 254 4.51 11.15 3.18
C PHE A 254 4.16 10.13 2.07
N PRO A 255 4.56 8.84 2.18
CA PRO A 255 4.12 7.84 1.22
C PRO A 255 2.60 7.72 1.24
N LYS A 256 1.98 7.79 0.05
CA LYS A 256 0.53 7.71 -0.10
C LYS A 256 0.10 6.29 -0.45
N ILE A 257 -0.80 5.76 0.35
CA ILE A 257 -1.53 4.54 0.06
C ILE A 257 -2.55 4.84 -1.05
N LYS A 258 -2.56 4.03 -2.11
CA LYS A 258 -3.47 4.23 -3.25
C LYS A 258 -4.67 3.28 -3.15
N LYS A 259 -5.85 3.76 -3.54
CA LYS A 259 -7.09 2.99 -3.55
C LYS A 259 -6.95 1.67 -4.32
N ASP A 260 -6.48 1.74 -5.57
CA ASP A 260 -6.32 0.57 -6.43
C ASP A 260 -5.37 -0.48 -5.82
N SER A 261 -4.34 -0.03 -5.11
CA SER A 261 -3.41 -0.92 -4.42
C SER A 261 -4.04 -1.61 -3.21
N ILE A 262 -4.90 -0.92 -2.45
CA ILE A 262 -5.69 -1.53 -1.37
C ILE A 262 -6.63 -2.60 -1.96
N GLU A 263 -7.36 -2.25 -3.01
CA GLU A 263 -8.33 -3.14 -3.66
C GLU A 263 -7.70 -4.36 -4.32
N SER A 264 -6.41 -4.30 -4.64
CA SER A 264 -5.62 -5.41 -5.20
C SER A 264 -4.98 -6.33 -4.16
N ILE A 265 -5.04 -6.02 -2.86
CA ILE A 265 -4.46 -6.86 -1.80
C ILE A 265 -5.01 -8.29 -1.91
N PRO A 266 -4.14 -9.32 -1.98
CA PRO A 266 -4.56 -10.71 -2.11
C PRO A 266 -5.07 -11.24 -0.77
N ILE A 267 -6.34 -11.55 -0.71
CA ILE A 267 -7.02 -12.04 0.50
C ILE A 267 -7.24 -13.55 0.38
N LYS A 268 -6.68 -14.30 1.33
CA LYS A 268 -6.88 -15.73 1.42
C LYS A 268 -8.11 -16.02 2.27
N LYS A 269 -9.08 -16.72 1.68
CA LYS A 269 -10.29 -17.15 2.37
C LYS A 269 -9.98 -18.38 3.23
N THR A 270 -10.64 -18.49 4.36
CA THR A 270 -10.67 -19.71 5.19
C THR A 270 -12.09 -19.99 5.66
N ASN A 271 -12.30 -21.14 6.29
CA ASN A 271 -13.60 -21.52 6.83
C ASN A 271 -14.02 -20.61 8.00
N ILE A 272 -15.31 -20.61 8.32
CA ILE A 272 -15.90 -19.73 9.33
C ILE A 272 -15.33 -19.97 10.74
N ASN A 273 -14.95 -21.21 11.08
CA ASN A 273 -14.39 -21.51 12.39
C ASN A 273 -13.00 -20.91 12.57
N GLU A 274 -12.16 -20.97 11.54
CA GLU A 274 -10.86 -20.30 11.54
C GLU A 274 -11.03 -18.78 11.61
N GLN A 275 -11.93 -18.19 10.82
CA GLN A 275 -12.20 -16.76 10.90
C GLN A 275 -12.62 -16.34 12.32
N LYS A 276 -13.45 -17.13 13.02
CA LYS A 276 -13.84 -16.87 14.42
C LYS A 276 -12.64 -16.85 15.38
N ARG A 277 -11.60 -17.65 15.14
CA ARG A 277 -10.37 -17.61 15.96
C ARG A 277 -9.69 -16.26 15.82
N PHE A 278 -9.51 -15.76 14.60
CA PHE A 278 -8.98 -14.42 14.35
C PHE A 278 -9.83 -13.33 15.00
N THR A 279 -11.15 -13.38 14.79
CA THR A 279 -12.10 -12.38 15.29
C THR A 279 -12.02 -12.24 16.82
N LYS A 280 -11.93 -13.36 17.56
CA LYS A 280 -11.77 -13.34 19.02
C LYS A 280 -10.51 -12.60 19.47
N ILE A 281 -9.37 -12.86 18.82
CA ILE A 281 -8.11 -12.23 19.17
C ILE A 281 -8.15 -10.74 18.80
N VAL A 282 -8.70 -10.38 17.65
CA VAL A 282 -8.87 -8.98 17.23
C VAL A 282 -9.72 -8.20 18.23
N ASP A 283 -10.80 -8.80 18.76
CA ASP A 283 -11.65 -8.17 19.78
C ASP A 283 -10.86 -7.88 21.07
N ILE A 284 -10.04 -8.83 21.50
CA ILE A 284 -9.17 -8.65 22.68
C ILE A 284 -8.15 -7.54 22.42
N ILE A 285 -7.49 -7.55 21.25
CA ILE A 285 -6.50 -6.52 20.87
C ILE A 285 -7.16 -5.14 20.89
N MET A 286 -8.30 -4.97 20.21
CA MET A 286 -8.99 -3.69 20.12
C MET A 286 -9.41 -3.17 21.51
N ASN A 287 -9.91 -4.05 22.39
CA ASN A 287 -10.29 -3.68 23.74
C ASN A 287 -9.07 -3.26 24.59
N LYS A 288 -7.98 -4.02 24.55
CA LYS A 288 -6.75 -3.69 25.26
C LYS A 288 -6.14 -2.38 24.78
N LYS A 289 -6.10 -2.14 23.46
CA LYS A 289 -5.60 -0.88 22.87
C LYS A 289 -6.41 0.34 23.30
N LYS A 290 -7.73 0.23 23.44
CA LYS A 290 -8.58 1.30 24.00
C LYS A 290 -8.21 1.64 25.44
N LEU A 291 -7.72 0.65 26.21
CA LEU A 291 -7.27 0.82 27.58
C LEU A 291 -5.78 1.19 27.70
N GLY A 292 -5.07 1.39 26.59
CA GLY A 292 -3.64 1.67 26.58
C GLY A 292 -2.75 0.49 27.02
N GLN A 293 -3.30 -0.75 27.00
CA GLN A 293 -2.58 -1.96 27.40
C GLN A 293 -1.75 -2.53 26.25
N ASP A 294 -0.67 -3.25 26.59
CA ASP A 294 0.17 -3.94 25.61
C ASP A 294 -0.59 -5.09 24.91
N THR A 295 -0.39 -5.21 23.61
CA THR A 295 -0.99 -6.22 22.74
C THR A 295 0.02 -7.00 21.92
N THR A 296 1.32 -6.79 22.17
CA THR A 296 2.41 -7.32 21.35
C THR A 296 2.31 -8.84 21.13
N ASP A 297 2.03 -9.61 22.17
CA ASP A 297 1.95 -11.09 22.05
C ASP A 297 0.70 -11.55 21.29
N LEU A 298 -0.43 -10.85 21.45
CA LEU A 298 -1.64 -11.13 20.69
C LEU A 298 -1.46 -10.80 19.20
N GLU A 299 -0.75 -9.72 18.89
CA GLU A 299 -0.43 -9.35 17.51
C GLU A 299 0.54 -10.36 16.87
N LYS A 300 1.54 -10.87 17.62
CA LYS A 300 2.40 -11.99 17.17
C LYS A 300 1.58 -13.28 16.93
N GLN A 301 0.58 -13.55 17.78
CA GLN A 301 -0.31 -14.68 17.58
C GLN A 301 -1.11 -14.56 16.28
N ILE A 302 -1.64 -13.37 15.96
CA ILE A 302 -2.27 -13.09 14.66
C ILE A 302 -1.28 -13.35 13.54
N ASP A 303 -0.05 -12.83 13.61
CA ASP A 303 0.96 -13.02 12.57
C ASP A 303 1.27 -14.50 12.35
N ALA A 304 1.44 -15.30 13.42
CA ALA A 304 1.66 -16.75 13.33
C ALA A 304 0.49 -17.47 12.62
N MET A 305 -0.75 -17.12 12.97
CA MET A 305 -1.94 -17.67 12.32
C MET A 305 -2.01 -17.29 10.84
N VAL A 306 -1.57 -16.08 10.46
CA VAL A 306 -1.52 -15.65 9.07
C VAL A 306 -0.39 -16.36 8.32
N TYR A 307 0.76 -16.64 8.96
CA TYR A 307 1.82 -17.47 8.35
C TYR A 307 1.30 -18.86 7.98
N GLU A 308 0.59 -19.50 8.91
CA GLU A 308 -0.04 -20.80 8.70
C GLU A 308 -1.10 -20.72 7.58
N LEU A 309 -1.99 -19.73 7.61
CA LEU A 309 -3.04 -19.53 6.62
C LEU A 309 -2.47 -19.40 5.19
N TYR A 310 -1.38 -18.65 4.99
CA TYR A 310 -0.74 -18.52 3.68
C TYR A 310 0.26 -19.66 3.38
N GLY A 311 0.48 -20.58 4.32
CA GLY A 311 1.35 -21.74 4.18
C GLY A 311 2.83 -21.36 4.03
N LEU A 312 3.29 -20.34 4.77
CA LEU A 312 4.66 -19.85 4.69
C LEU A 312 5.65 -20.87 5.28
N THR A 313 6.77 -21.03 4.61
CA THR A 313 7.92 -21.76 5.12
C THR A 313 8.73 -20.88 6.09
N GLU A 314 9.62 -21.50 6.89
CA GLU A 314 10.52 -20.73 7.77
C GLU A 314 11.37 -19.71 7.01
N GLU A 315 11.81 -20.04 5.78
CA GLU A 315 12.58 -19.11 4.94
C GLU A 315 11.73 -17.90 4.56
N GLU A 316 10.46 -18.08 4.22
CA GLU A 316 9.53 -17.01 3.86
C GLU A 316 9.13 -16.18 5.09
N ILE A 317 8.98 -16.82 6.26
CA ILE A 317 8.77 -16.11 7.53
C ILE A 317 9.96 -15.19 7.84
N ARG A 318 11.20 -15.64 7.61
CA ARG A 318 12.39 -14.77 7.78
C ARG A 318 12.37 -13.56 6.83
N ILE A 319 11.84 -13.70 5.62
CA ILE A 319 11.66 -12.54 4.72
C ILE A 319 10.67 -11.56 5.33
N VAL A 320 9.55 -12.07 5.84
CA VAL A 320 8.50 -11.24 6.47
C VAL A 320 9.01 -10.53 7.72
N GLU A 321 9.75 -11.22 8.58
CA GLU A 321 10.30 -10.66 9.82
C GLU A 321 11.51 -9.75 9.59
N GLY A 322 12.30 -9.99 8.56
CA GLY A 322 13.44 -9.14 8.18
C GLY A 322 13.03 -7.83 7.52
N GLY A 323 11.84 -7.74 6.95
CA GLY A 323 11.28 -6.52 6.35
C GLY A 323 10.99 -5.39 7.36
N ASP A 324 11.04 -5.67 8.65
CA ASP A 324 10.86 -4.66 9.71
C ASP A 324 12.14 -3.85 10.03
N LYS A 325 13.28 -4.20 9.45
CA LYS A 325 14.59 -3.55 9.71
C LYS A 325 15.03 -2.54 8.63
N GLN A 326 14.15 -2.19 7.67
CA GLN A 326 14.45 -1.20 6.64
C GLN A 326 13.64 0.09 6.84
#